data_c3e481fd5616025821ca27fa6610e571
#
_entry.id   c3e481fd5616025821ca27fa6610e571
#
_cell.length_a   1.000
_cell.length_b   1.000
_cell.length_c   1.000
_cell.angle_alpha   90.00
_cell.angle_beta   90.00
_cell.angle_gamma   90.00
#
_symmetry.space_group_name_H-M   'P 1'
#
loop_
_entity.id
_entity.type
_entity.pdbx_description
1 polymer ?
#
loop_
_entity_poly.entity_id
_entity_poly.type
_entity_poly.pdbx_seq_one_letter_code
_entity_poly.pdbx_strand_id
1 'polypeptide(L)'
;RGVNKIPVPTVNLSIDINGDFSQWDAEPVEYRDDKGDVAYISRDVQTAETLERKSNDIVMAKVTKDAGNIYFYVETMDDISDFESSKYWMRLLLNTDTDYTTGWGGYDYMVYKDAATGKYSLMKNRQDKFLWETVTPVEYKVVGNRMHVSVPRAALGLAGDGDIDFKWADNITDNDPDIMTFISDGDVAPNGRFNYRYKGASLPSAVSRVEKDDTNFTITCTDGNVAFSYNDSAEVSIQVFDIMGRMMKSIEEPGHGARMMLDDGVYMTRYSLDGRSGTQKFVVR
;
A
#
# COMPACT_ATOMS: atom_id res chain seq x y z
N ARG A 1 -13.93 23.32 -2.30
CA ARG A 1 -12.86 22.38 -2.61
C ARG A 1 -12.93 21.27 -1.58
N GLY A 2 -13.35 20.06 -1.98
CA GLY A 2 -13.38 18.89 -1.11
C GLY A 2 -11.95 18.51 -0.73
N VAL A 3 -11.71 18.28 0.57
CA VAL A 3 -10.46 17.69 1.03
C VAL A 3 -10.55 16.21 0.61
N ASN A 4 -9.75 15.79 -0.36
CA ASN A 4 -9.62 14.38 -0.68
C ASN A 4 -9.10 13.67 0.56
N LYS A 5 -9.91 12.75 1.09
CA LYS A 5 -9.47 11.90 2.21
C LYS A 5 -8.33 11.03 1.71
N ILE A 6 -7.24 10.99 2.48
CA ILE A 6 -6.14 10.05 2.22
C ILE A 6 -6.72 8.63 2.32
N PRO A 7 -6.56 7.80 1.29
CA PRO A 7 -7.09 6.43 1.32
C PRO A 7 -6.39 5.63 2.41
N VAL A 8 -7.14 4.78 3.10
CA VAL A 8 -6.60 3.91 4.15
C VAL A 8 -6.66 2.47 3.62
N PRO A 9 -5.54 1.75 3.60
CA PRO A 9 -5.51 0.36 3.19
C PRO A 9 -6.45 -0.49 4.05
N THR A 10 -7.18 -1.39 3.42
CA THR A 10 -8.09 -2.34 4.10
C THR A 10 -7.54 -3.75 4.12
N VAL A 11 -6.46 -4.00 3.40
CA VAL A 11 -5.79 -5.30 3.31
C VAL A 11 -4.28 -5.11 3.45
N ASN A 12 -3.60 -6.17 3.91
CA ASN A 12 -2.15 -6.31 3.84
C ASN A 12 -1.87 -7.58 3.04
N LEU A 13 -1.07 -7.45 1.99
CA LEU A 13 -0.76 -8.55 1.08
C LEU A 13 0.74 -8.84 1.11
N SER A 14 1.09 -10.12 1.11
CA SER A 14 2.45 -10.56 0.79
C SER A 14 2.52 -10.77 -0.72
N ILE A 15 3.44 -10.11 -1.39
CA ILE A 15 3.62 -10.16 -2.85
C ILE A 15 4.86 -11.00 -3.17
N ASP A 16 4.67 -12.05 -3.95
CA ASP A 16 5.78 -12.76 -4.58
C ASP A 16 6.26 -11.94 -5.79
N ILE A 17 7.47 -11.38 -5.70
CA ILE A 17 8.04 -10.56 -6.77
C ILE A 17 8.23 -11.36 -8.07
N ASN A 18 8.45 -12.66 -7.99
CA ASN A 18 8.56 -13.53 -9.17
C ASN A 18 7.20 -13.98 -9.71
N GLY A 19 6.13 -13.81 -8.93
CA GLY A 19 4.75 -14.11 -9.31
C GLY A 19 4.20 -13.18 -10.39
N ASP A 20 2.94 -13.37 -10.75
CA ASP A 20 2.26 -12.49 -11.70
C ASP A 20 1.62 -11.28 -11.00
N PHE A 21 1.19 -10.30 -11.79
CA PHE A 21 0.64 -9.04 -11.28
C PHE A 21 -0.82 -9.14 -10.80
N SER A 22 -1.51 -10.26 -11.01
CA SER A 22 -2.88 -10.45 -10.52
C SER A 22 -2.98 -10.46 -8.99
N GLN A 23 -1.85 -10.68 -8.30
CA GLN A 23 -1.75 -10.52 -6.85
C GLN A 23 -2.21 -9.14 -6.37
N TRP A 24 -2.06 -8.10 -7.20
CA TRP A 24 -2.43 -6.72 -6.89
C TRP A 24 -3.92 -6.42 -7.08
N ASP A 25 -4.69 -7.34 -7.65
CA ASP A 25 -6.15 -7.17 -7.84
C ASP A 25 -6.89 -7.13 -6.49
N ALA A 26 -6.30 -7.74 -5.45
CA ALA A 26 -6.83 -7.71 -4.09
C ALA A 26 -6.52 -6.41 -3.32
N GLU A 27 -5.62 -5.53 -3.83
CA GLU A 27 -5.35 -4.22 -3.24
C GLU A 27 -6.28 -3.17 -3.86
N PRO A 28 -7.28 -2.66 -3.11
CA PRO A 28 -8.27 -1.76 -3.67
C PRO A 28 -7.80 -0.30 -3.75
N VAL A 29 -6.75 0.07 -3.02
CA VAL A 29 -6.27 1.45 -2.97
C VAL A 29 -5.37 1.73 -4.16
N GLU A 30 -5.79 2.68 -4.98
CA GLU A 30 -5.05 3.16 -6.14
C GLU A 30 -4.67 4.62 -5.96
N TYR A 31 -3.41 4.93 -6.27
CA TYR A 31 -2.86 6.27 -6.34
C TYR A 31 -2.72 6.63 -7.83
N ARG A 32 -3.60 7.49 -8.32
CA ARG A 32 -3.70 7.79 -9.75
C ARG A 32 -3.00 9.08 -10.08
N ASP A 33 -2.42 9.12 -11.28
CA ASP A 33 -1.83 10.29 -11.90
C ASP A 33 -2.45 10.58 -13.26
N ASP A 34 -2.15 11.74 -13.82
CA ASP A 34 -2.65 12.16 -15.12
C ASP A 34 -1.88 11.43 -16.24
N LYS A 35 -2.52 11.25 -17.39
CA LYS A 35 -1.92 10.61 -18.58
C LYS A 35 -1.42 11.67 -19.53
N GLY A 36 -0.23 11.46 -20.08
CA GLY A 36 0.33 12.32 -21.12
C GLY A 36 0.88 13.64 -20.60
N ASP A 37 1.27 13.66 -19.33
CA ASP A 37 1.80 14.86 -18.69
C ASP A 37 3.33 14.84 -18.48
N VAL A 38 3.99 13.93 -19.17
CA VAL A 38 5.45 13.89 -19.28
C VAL A 38 5.97 15.25 -19.71
N ALA A 39 6.67 15.95 -18.82
CA ALA A 39 7.11 17.32 -19.03
C ALA A 39 8.59 17.40 -19.37
N TYR A 40 8.92 18.09 -20.45
CA TYR A 40 10.26 18.59 -20.73
C TYR A 40 10.19 20.09 -20.93
N ILE A 41 10.40 20.85 -19.88
CA ILE A 41 10.60 22.29 -20.00
C ILE A 41 12.10 22.52 -20.08
N SER A 42 12.65 22.71 -21.30
CA SER A 42 14.02 23.17 -21.45
C SER A 42 14.16 24.52 -20.73
N ARG A 43 15.05 24.60 -19.74
CA ARG A 43 15.43 25.86 -19.10
C ARG A 43 16.24 26.74 -20.02
N ASP A 44 16.81 26.18 -21.07
CA ASP A 44 17.56 26.92 -22.10
C ASP A 44 16.70 27.15 -23.32
N VAL A 45 16.10 28.34 -23.40
CA VAL A 45 15.23 28.78 -24.50
C VAL A 45 15.97 28.81 -25.86
N GLN A 46 17.29 28.68 -25.88
CA GLN A 46 18.09 28.70 -27.10
C GLN A 46 18.40 27.32 -27.68
N THR A 47 18.23 26.28 -26.92
CA THR A 47 18.34 24.89 -27.38
C THR A 47 17.04 24.14 -27.12
N ALA A 48 15.97 24.55 -27.80
CA ALA A 48 14.74 23.75 -27.92
C ALA A 48 15.03 22.53 -28.83
N GLU A 49 16.06 21.77 -28.55
CA GLU A 49 16.13 20.38 -28.91
C GLU A 49 15.09 19.71 -28.00
N THR A 50 13.96 19.41 -28.58
CA THR A 50 13.05 18.38 -28.09
C THR A 50 13.89 17.11 -28.00
N LEU A 51 14.62 16.97 -26.91
CA LEU A 51 15.24 15.72 -26.56
C LEU A 51 14.08 14.74 -26.43
N GLU A 52 13.91 13.85 -27.40
CA GLU A 52 13.03 12.70 -27.35
C GLU A 52 13.54 11.75 -26.24
N ARG A 53 13.58 12.24 -25.01
CA ARG A 53 13.74 11.37 -23.86
C ARG A 53 12.38 10.70 -23.65
N LYS A 54 12.30 9.47 -24.12
CA LYS A 54 11.15 8.63 -23.80
C LYS A 54 11.12 8.44 -22.30
N SER A 55 10.28 9.18 -21.61
CA SER A 55 9.95 8.93 -20.22
C SER A 55 8.82 7.95 -20.13
N ASN A 56 8.82 7.14 -19.09
CA ASN A 56 7.69 6.30 -18.77
C ASN A 56 6.60 7.19 -18.16
N ASP A 57 5.44 7.28 -18.81
CA ASP A 57 4.26 8.05 -18.37
C ASP A 57 3.54 7.25 -17.27
N ILE A 58 3.70 7.66 -16.03
CA ILE A 58 3.22 6.95 -14.84
C ILE A 58 1.75 7.29 -14.61
N VAL A 59 0.86 6.32 -14.60
CA VAL A 59 -0.59 6.54 -14.53
C VAL A 59 -1.24 6.04 -13.26
N MET A 60 -0.58 5.12 -12.54
CA MET A 60 -1.17 4.55 -11.33
C MET A 60 -0.10 3.85 -10.48
N ALA A 61 -0.26 3.94 -9.16
CA ALA A 61 0.53 3.19 -8.20
C ALA A 61 -0.37 2.51 -7.16
N LYS A 62 0.15 1.45 -6.54
CA LYS A 62 -0.44 0.78 -5.38
C LYS A 62 0.66 0.48 -4.36
N VAL A 63 0.27 0.36 -3.09
CA VAL A 63 1.19 0.00 -2.00
C VAL A 63 0.51 -0.99 -1.08
N THR A 64 1.23 -2.03 -0.69
CA THR A 64 0.80 -2.97 0.34
C THR A 64 2.01 -3.45 1.14
N LYS A 65 1.79 -4.20 2.21
CA LYS A 65 2.88 -4.69 3.07
C LYS A 65 2.54 -6.02 3.71
N ASP A 66 3.58 -6.71 4.15
CA ASP A 66 3.49 -7.81 5.11
C ASP A 66 4.38 -7.53 6.35
N ALA A 67 4.68 -8.55 7.12
CA ALA A 67 5.53 -8.42 8.30
C ALA A 67 6.98 -8.01 7.98
N GLY A 68 7.50 -8.46 6.82
CA GLY A 68 8.90 -8.27 6.43
C GLY A 68 9.13 -7.13 5.46
N ASN A 69 8.20 -6.92 4.54
CA ASN A 69 8.39 -6.04 3.40
C ASN A 69 7.24 -5.04 3.23
N ILE A 70 7.54 -3.96 2.55
CA ILE A 70 6.57 -3.09 1.91
C ILE A 70 6.75 -3.21 0.40
N TYR A 71 5.65 -3.32 -0.32
CA TYR A 71 5.62 -3.55 -1.75
C TYR A 71 5.01 -2.35 -2.45
N PHE A 72 5.67 -1.91 -3.51
CA PHE A 72 5.20 -0.80 -4.34
C PHE A 72 4.96 -1.30 -5.74
N TYR A 73 3.81 -0.97 -6.28
CA TYR A 73 3.42 -1.23 -7.66
C TYR A 73 3.29 0.07 -8.40
N VAL A 74 3.64 0.05 -9.68
CA VAL A 74 3.45 1.17 -10.58
C VAL A 74 3.03 0.66 -11.96
N GLU A 75 2.17 1.43 -12.61
CA GLU A 75 1.70 1.22 -13.98
C GLU A 75 1.95 2.48 -14.79
N THR A 76 2.42 2.29 -16.02
CA THR A 76 2.68 3.35 -17.00
C THR A 76 1.70 3.26 -18.15
N MET A 77 1.59 4.31 -18.95
CA MET A 77 0.70 4.37 -20.11
C MET A 77 1.09 3.32 -21.17
N ASP A 78 2.38 3.23 -21.47
CA ASP A 78 2.98 2.30 -22.42
C ASP A 78 3.93 1.35 -21.68
N ASP A 79 4.50 0.36 -22.38
CA ASP A 79 5.47 -0.57 -21.81
C ASP A 79 6.66 0.17 -21.20
N ILE A 80 7.03 -0.21 -19.98
CA ILE A 80 8.14 0.38 -19.24
C ILE A 80 9.44 0.13 -20.02
N SER A 81 10.21 1.19 -20.23
CA SER A 81 11.50 1.12 -20.91
C SER A 81 12.47 0.20 -20.16
N ASP A 82 13.47 -0.32 -20.88
CA ASP A 82 14.49 -1.20 -20.29
C ASP A 82 15.28 -0.49 -19.19
N PHE A 83 15.64 -1.25 -18.15
CA PHE A 83 16.46 -0.77 -17.04
C PHE A 83 17.77 -0.07 -17.49
N GLU A 84 18.35 -0.50 -18.61
CA GLU A 84 19.57 0.09 -19.16
C GLU A 84 19.32 1.30 -20.06
N SER A 85 18.04 1.62 -20.37
CA SER A 85 17.71 2.73 -21.28
C SER A 85 18.08 4.11 -20.72
N SER A 86 18.07 4.27 -19.40
CA SER A 86 18.40 5.51 -18.71
C SER A 86 19.03 5.26 -17.34
N LYS A 87 20.01 6.07 -16.99
CA LYS A 87 20.54 6.11 -15.62
C LYS A 87 19.52 6.70 -14.61
N TYR A 88 18.50 7.38 -15.10
CA TYR A 88 17.45 8.03 -14.28
C TYR A 88 16.14 7.24 -14.27
N TRP A 89 16.19 5.96 -14.63
CA TRP A 89 15.06 5.08 -14.79
C TRP A 89 14.31 4.83 -13.47
N MET A 90 12.98 4.98 -13.51
CA MET A 90 12.00 4.55 -12.52
C MET A 90 12.46 4.64 -11.05
N ARG A 91 12.58 5.85 -10.51
CA ARG A 91 12.92 6.07 -9.10
C ARG A 91 11.71 6.00 -8.21
N LEU A 92 11.86 5.42 -7.04
CA LEU A 92 10.89 5.49 -5.96
C LEU A 92 11.49 6.28 -4.80
N LEU A 93 10.91 7.42 -4.48
CA LEU A 93 11.32 8.31 -3.40
C LEU A 93 10.42 8.09 -2.20
N LEU A 94 10.98 7.99 -1.00
CA LEU A 94 10.27 7.66 0.23
C LEU A 94 10.62 8.66 1.35
N ASN A 95 9.58 9.17 2.00
CA ASN A 95 9.66 9.87 3.27
C ASN A 95 9.03 8.96 4.33
N THR A 96 9.83 8.49 5.27
CA THR A 96 9.45 7.45 6.24
C THR A 96 9.14 7.98 7.63
N ASP A 97 9.44 9.25 7.90
CA ASP A 97 9.14 9.92 9.17
C ASP A 97 8.06 11.00 9.04
N THR A 98 7.60 11.26 7.79
CA THR A 98 6.64 12.32 7.44
C THR A 98 7.11 13.74 7.79
N ASP A 99 8.38 13.92 8.08
CA ASP A 99 9.01 15.21 8.30
C ASP A 99 9.65 15.72 6.98
N TYR A 100 9.11 16.81 6.43
CA TYR A 100 9.60 17.39 5.18
C TYR A 100 10.84 18.27 5.37
N THR A 101 11.36 18.39 6.59
CA THR A 101 12.58 19.14 6.90
C THR A 101 13.82 18.26 6.96
N THR A 102 13.66 16.95 6.98
CA THR A 102 14.72 15.94 6.92
C THR A 102 14.90 15.41 5.51
N GLY A 103 16.02 14.81 5.22
CA GLY A 103 16.30 14.20 3.94
C GLY A 103 16.49 15.21 2.78
N TRP A 104 16.65 14.71 1.59
CA TRP A 104 16.69 15.55 0.39
C TRP A 104 15.29 15.93 -0.06
N GLY A 105 14.91 17.19 0.09
CA GLY A 105 13.57 17.66 -0.26
C GLY A 105 12.43 16.95 0.51
N GLY A 106 12.72 16.40 1.68
CA GLY A 106 11.79 15.62 2.48
C GLY A 106 11.88 14.11 2.25
N TYR A 107 12.82 13.62 1.44
CA TYR A 107 12.95 12.18 1.19
C TYR A 107 14.13 11.57 1.91
N ASP A 108 13.87 10.55 2.75
CA ASP A 108 14.85 9.82 3.53
C ASP A 108 15.52 8.70 2.76
N TYR A 109 14.76 8.08 1.85
CA TYR A 109 15.19 6.95 1.04
C TYR A 109 14.79 7.13 -0.41
N MET A 110 15.56 6.45 -1.27
CA MET A 110 15.28 6.33 -2.69
C MET A 110 15.58 4.90 -3.14
N VAL A 111 14.69 4.31 -3.93
CA VAL A 111 15.03 3.11 -4.69
C VAL A 111 15.43 3.54 -6.09
N TYR A 112 16.64 3.16 -6.48
CA TYR A 112 17.26 3.69 -7.68
C TYR A 112 18.35 2.75 -8.22
N LYS A 113 18.72 2.94 -9.48
CA LYS A 113 19.84 2.25 -10.11
C LYS A 113 21.16 2.70 -9.49
N ASP A 114 21.76 1.82 -8.70
CA ASP A 114 23.07 2.08 -8.09
C ASP A 114 24.17 2.04 -9.15
N ALA A 115 24.80 3.17 -9.41
CA ALA A 115 25.85 3.29 -10.42
C ALA A 115 27.10 2.46 -10.09
N ALA A 116 27.35 2.17 -8.80
CA ALA A 116 28.52 1.40 -8.38
C ALA A 116 28.32 -0.11 -8.59
N THR A 117 27.11 -0.61 -8.43
CA THR A 117 26.81 -2.04 -8.50
C THR A 117 26.00 -2.44 -9.74
N GLY A 118 25.42 -1.47 -10.45
CA GLY A 118 24.48 -1.70 -11.55
C GLY A 118 23.16 -2.33 -11.13
N LYS A 119 22.85 -2.37 -9.84
CA LYS A 119 21.63 -2.97 -9.31
C LYS A 119 20.59 -1.92 -8.94
N TYR A 120 19.32 -2.32 -8.96
CA TYR A 120 18.25 -1.54 -8.38
C TYR A 120 18.33 -1.70 -6.86
N SER A 121 18.55 -0.61 -6.14
CA SER A 121 18.93 -0.65 -4.73
C SER A 121 18.22 0.40 -3.90
N LEU A 122 17.90 0.05 -2.65
CA LEU A 122 17.49 1.02 -1.64
C LEU A 122 18.71 1.83 -1.20
N MET A 123 18.57 3.15 -1.24
CA MET A 123 19.57 4.11 -0.81
C MET A 123 19.01 5.00 0.29
N LYS A 124 19.84 5.36 1.26
CA LYS A 124 19.50 6.28 2.34
C LYS A 124 20.12 7.65 2.10
N ASN A 125 19.34 8.69 2.37
CA ASN A 125 19.83 10.07 2.30
C ASN A 125 20.87 10.36 3.38
N ARG A 126 21.80 11.22 3.05
CA ARG A 126 22.86 11.69 3.94
C ARG A 126 22.90 13.21 3.97
N GLN A 127 22.91 13.75 5.19
CA GLN A 127 23.13 15.19 5.45
C GLN A 127 22.12 16.14 4.79
N ASP A 128 20.90 15.68 4.54
CA ASP A 128 19.84 16.49 3.92
C ASP A 128 20.25 17.15 2.58
N LYS A 129 21.15 16.49 1.85
CA LYS A 129 21.66 16.88 0.53
C LYS A 129 21.35 15.79 -0.47
N PHE A 130 21.52 16.06 -1.77
CA PHE A 130 21.44 15.03 -2.81
C PHE A 130 22.66 14.10 -2.72
N LEU A 131 22.78 13.43 -1.60
CA LEU A 131 23.84 12.45 -1.31
C LEU A 131 23.22 11.17 -0.77
N TRP A 132 23.45 10.07 -1.48
CA TRP A 132 22.79 8.80 -1.25
C TRP A 132 23.81 7.70 -0.96
N GLU A 133 23.53 6.88 0.04
CA GLU A 133 24.33 5.72 0.41
C GLU A 133 23.52 4.45 0.20
N THR A 134 24.06 3.49 -0.52
CA THR A 134 23.43 2.20 -0.77
C THR A 134 23.25 1.43 0.54
N VAL A 135 22.02 1.03 0.80
CA VAL A 135 21.65 0.20 1.96
C VAL A 135 21.63 -1.28 1.56
N THR A 136 20.85 -1.62 0.54
CA THR A 136 20.71 -3.01 0.07
C THR A 136 20.11 -3.04 -1.34
N PRO A 137 20.48 -4.03 -2.18
CA PRO A 137 19.72 -4.31 -3.38
C PRO A 137 18.28 -4.68 -3.05
N VAL A 138 17.35 -4.37 -3.94
CA VAL A 138 15.93 -4.72 -3.82
C VAL A 138 15.49 -5.62 -4.98
N GLU A 139 14.51 -6.47 -4.72
CA GLU A 139 13.90 -7.29 -5.77
C GLU A 139 12.81 -6.50 -6.48
N TYR A 140 12.76 -6.61 -7.80
CA TYR A 140 11.74 -6.00 -8.63
C TYR A 140 11.45 -6.85 -9.87
N LYS A 141 10.31 -6.64 -10.49
CA LYS A 141 9.92 -7.26 -11.76
C LYS A 141 9.16 -6.26 -12.62
N VAL A 142 9.44 -6.31 -13.92
CA VAL A 142 8.73 -5.54 -14.94
C VAL A 142 8.11 -6.50 -15.95
N VAL A 143 6.85 -6.29 -16.30
CA VAL A 143 6.17 -7.00 -17.42
C VAL A 143 5.25 -6.02 -18.14
N GLY A 144 5.59 -5.69 -19.37
CA GLY A 144 4.87 -4.69 -20.16
C GLY A 144 4.90 -3.33 -19.45
N ASN A 145 3.74 -2.77 -19.22
CA ASN A 145 3.56 -1.48 -18.57
C ASN A 145 3.45 -1.53 -17.04
N ARG A 146 3.81 -2.65 -16.41
CA ARG A 146 3.67 -2.86 -14.96
C ARG A 146 4.99 -3.23 -14.32
N MET A 147 5.24 -2.64 -13.17
CA MET A 147 6.39 -2.93 -12.33
C MET A 147 5.97 -3.06 -10.87
N HIS A 148 6.60 -3.97 -10.14
CA HIS A 148 6.54 -3.99 -8.68
C HIS A 148 7.92 -4.19 -8.06
N VAL A 149 8.08 -3.69 -6.84
CA VAL A 149 9.33 -3.74 -6.07
C VAL A 149 9.04 -4.12 -4.63
N SER A 150 9.93 -4.92 -4.02
CA SER A 150 9.89 -5.31 -2.61
C SER A 150 10.99 -4.57 -1.85
N VAL A 151 10.62 -3.83 -0.81
CA VAL A 151 11.56 -3.09 0.04
C VAL A 151 11.48 -3.63 1.47
N PRO A 152 12.58 -4.14 2.06
CA PRO A 152 12.58 -4.63 3.43
C PRO A 152 12.24 -3.53 4.44
N ARG A 153 11.20 -3.71 5.24
CA ARG A 153 10.76 -2.73 6.28
C ARG A 153 11.86 -2.42 7.28
N ALA A 154 12.64 -3.44 7.67
CA ALA A 154 13.77 -3.26 8.56
C ALA A 154 14.85 -2.32 8.00
N ALA A 155 15.08 -2.35 6.68
CA ALA A 155 16.02 -1.48 5.99
C ALA A 155 15.57 -0.01 5.95
N LEU A 156 14.26 0.22 6.02
CA LEU A 156 13.65 1.55 6.12
C LEU A 156 13.56 2.06 7.58
N GLY A 157 13.96 1.26 8.56
CA GLY A 157 13.77 1.58 9.97
C GLY A 157 12.31 1.53 10.43
N LEU A 158 11.43 0.91 9.67
CA LEU A 158 10.00 0.80 9.96
C LEU A 158 9.72 -0.40 10.86
N ALA A 159 9.82 -0.22 12.17
CA ALA A 159 9.46 -1.25 13.14
C ALA A 159 7.94 -1.37 13.39
N GLY A 160 7.16 -0.39 12.96
CA GLY A 160 5.72 -0.28 13.20
C GLY A 160 4.92 0.06 11.95
N ASP A 161 3.68 0.45 12.17
CA ASP A 161 2.73 0.81 11.12
C ASP A 161 2.69 2.33 10.87
N GLY A 162 3.88 2.94 10.72
CA GLY A 162 4.02 4.34 10.37
C GLY A 162 3.50 4.67 8.97
N ASP A 163 3.04 5.91 8.79
CA ASP A 163 2.70 6.43 7.47
C ASP A 163 3.97 6.63 6.64
N ILE A 164 3.86 6.49 5.32
CA ILE A 164 4.95 6.73 4.37
C ILE A 164 4.43 7.65 3.28
N ASP A 165 5.15 8.73 3.02
CA ASP A 165 4.92 9.49 1.81
C ASP A 165 5.85 8.97 0.71
N PHE A 166 5.32 8.82 -0.50
CA PHE A 166 6.08 8.30 -1.62
C PHE A 166 5.79 9.03 -2.93
N LYS A 167 6.73 8.93 -3.83
CA LYS A 167 6.68 9.48 -5.18
C LYS A 167 7.41 8.55 -6.14
N TRP A 168 6.80 8.25 -7.28
CA TRP A 168 7.52 7.71 -8.42
C TRP A 168 8.05 8.83 -9.31
N ALA A 169 9.19 8.61 -9.92
CA ALA A 169 9.81 9.56 -10.85
C ALA A 169 10.63 8.84 -11.92
N ASP A 170 10.43 9.19 -13.17
CA ASP A 170 11.20 8.65 -14.29
C ASP A 170 11.88 9.77 -15.08
N ASN A 171 13.13 9.53 -15.46
CA ASN A 171 13.95 10.46 -16.23
C ASN A 171 14.13 11.87 -15.64
N ILE A 172 13.97 12.02 -14.33
CA ILE A 172 14.39 13.23 -13.63
C ILE A 172 15.91 13.30 -13.55
N THR A 173 16.50 14.37 -14.03
CA THR A 173 17.96 14.51 -14.09
C THR A 173 18.58 14.83 -12.73
N ASP A 174 19.83 14.35 -12.51
CA ASP A 174 20.59 14.57 -11.26
C ASP A 174 21.55 15.78 -11.35
N ASN A 175 21.59 16.47 -12.49
CA ASN A 175 22.60 17.50 -12.72
C ASN A 175 22.39 18.74 -11.87
N ASP A 176 21.19 18.92 -11.36
CA ASP A 176 20.86 19.97 -10.40
C ASP A 176 19.97 19.33 -9.33
N PRO A 177 20.43 19.19 -8.09
CA PRO A 177 19.66 18.57 -7.02
C PRO A 177 18.48 19.44 -6.53
N ASP A 178 17.99 20.36 -7.34
CA ASP A 178 16.80 21.14 -7.03
C ASP A 178 15.53 20.30 -7.25
N ILE A 179 14.73 20.18 -6.21
CA ILE A 179 13.42 19.52 -6.26
C ILE A 179 12.47 20.10 -7.34
N MET A 180 12.77 21.30 -7.83
CA MET A 180 12.03 21.92 -8.93
C MET A 180 12.18 21.16 -10.25
N THR A 181 13.16 20.26 -10.39
CA THR A 181 13.27 19.37 -11.56
C THR A 181 12.06 18.45 -11.71
N PHE A 182 11.32 18.18 -10.63
CA PHE A 182 10.04 17.46 -10.68
C PHE A 182 8.94 18.19 -11.48
N ILE A 183 9.14 19.43 -11.84
CA ILE A 183 8.19 20.22 -12.65
C ILE A 183 8.65 20.30 -14.11
N SER A 184 9.96 20.16 -14.34
CA SER A 184 10.55 20.45 -15.65
C SER A 184 11.07 19.24 -16.41
N ASP A 185 11.30 18.12 -15.73
CA ASP A 185 11.98 16.97 -16.31
C ASP A 185 11.18 15.68 -16.13
N GLY A 186 11.13 14.86 -17.20
CA GLY A 186 10.60 13.51 -17.13
C GLY A 186 9.15 13.41 -16.74
N ASP A 187 8.85 12.40 -15.93
CA ASP A 187 7.55 12.18 -15.34
C ASP A 187 7.62 11.92 -13.84
N VAL A 188 6.63 12.40 -13.08
CA VAL A 188 6.52 12.22 -11.63
C VAL A 188 5.08 11.99 -11.20
N ALA A 189 4.86 10.99 -10.38
CA ALA A 189 3.57 10.64 -9.80
C ALA A 189 3.61 10.69 -8.26
N PRO A 190 2.86 11.60 -7.60
CA PRO A 190 2.01 12.64 -8.16
C PRO A 190 2.81 13.83 -8.68
N ASN A 191 2.17 14.63 -9.51
CA ASN A 191 2.74 15.81 -10.16
C ASN A 191 3.39 16.82 -9.20
N GLY A 192 4.48 17.43 -9.66
CA GLY A 192 5.19 18.50 -8.96
C GLY A 192 5.79 18.05 -7.63
N ARG A 193 5.61 18.86 -6.56
CA ARG A 193 6.17 18.59 -5.23
C ARG A 193 5.23 17.83 -4.29
N PHE A 194 4.08 17.37 -4.76
CA PHE A 194 3.14 16.59 -3.95
C PHE A 194 3.63 15.15 -3.80
N ASN A 195 3.19 14.50 -2.73
CA ASN A 195 3.44 13.09 -2.48
C ASN A 195 2.13 12.35 -2.30
N TYR A 196 2.13 11.07 -2.66
CA TYR A 196 1.11 10.14 -2.17
C TYR A 196 1.42 9.77 -0.72
N ARG A 197 0.37 9.54 0.07
CA ARG A 197 0.53 9.03 1.43
C ARG A 197 -0.08 7.63 1.55
N TYR A 198 0.76 6.67 1.85
CA TYR A 198 0.36 5.36 2.31
C TYR A 198 0.15 5.39 3.82
N LYS A 199 -1.05 5.08 4.28
CA LYS A 199 -1.39 4.92 5.68
C LYS A 199 -0.89 3.56 6.17
N GLY A 200 0.16 3.56 6.97
CA GLY A 200 0.77 2.33 7.48
C GLY A 200 -0.10 1.57 8.47
N ALA A 201 -0.87 2.27 9.30
CA ALA A 201 -1.93 1.64 10.07
C ALA A 201 -3.07 1.25 9.12
N SER A 202 -3.10 -0.01 8.70
CA SER A 202 -4.33 -0.54 8.13
C SER A 202 -5.44 -0.37 9.17
N LEU A 203 -6.63 0.04 8.73
CA LEU A 203 -7.82 -0.21 9.54
C LEU A 203 -7.74 -1.68 9.95
N PRO A 204 -7.96 -2.01 11.23
CA PRO A 204 -8.01 -3.42 11.59
C PRO A 204 -8.95 -4.07 10.58
N SER A 205 -8.39 -4.94 9.76
CA SER A 205 -9.17 -5.67 8.80
C SER A 205 -10.23 -6.38 9.62
N ALA A 206 -11.49 -5.98 9.47
CA ALA A 206 -12.60 -6.69 10.08
C ALA A 206 -12.74 -8.09 9.48
N VAL A 207 -11.78 -8.47 8.65
CA VAL A 207 -11.62 -9.79 8.09
C VAL A 207 -10.16 -10.20 8.30
N SER A 208 -9.80 -10.55 9.55
CA SER A 208 -8.81 -11.60 9.68
C SER A 208 -9.35 -12.75 8.82
N ARG A 209 -8.54 -13.20 7.84
CA ARG A 209 -8.78 -14.44 7.11
C ARG A 209 -9.41 -15.41 8.10
N VAL A 210 -10.61 -15.88 7.81
CA VAL A 210 -11.20 -16.99 8.54
C VAL A 210 -10.25 -18.14 8.25
N GLU A 211 -9.24 -18.33 9.09
CA GLU A 211 -8.70 -19.66 9.25
C GLU A 211 -9.93 -20.49 9.57
N LYS A 212 -10.13 -21.52 8.80
CA LYS A 212 -11.20 -22.47 8.99
C LYS A 212 -10.94 -23.06 10.37
N ASP A 213 -11.49 -22.36 11.37
CA ASP A 213 -11.25 -22.72 12.76
C ASP A 213 -12.02 -24.01 13.01
N ASP A 214 -11.36 -25.01 13.56
CA ASP A 214 -11.95 -26.29 13.96
C ASP A 214 -13.00 -26.14 15.08
N THR A 215 -13.40 -24.90 15.40
CA THR A 215 -14.38 -24.59 16.44
C THR A 215 -15.82 -24.94 16.06
N ASN A 216 -16.10 -25.31 14.79
CA ASN A 216 -17.44 -25.54 14.27
C ASN A 216 -18.45 -24.42 14.60
N PHE A 217 -17.98 -23.18 14.76
CA PHE A 217 -18.88 -22.05 14.99
C PHE A 217 -19.70 -21.76 13.73
N THR A 218 -21.01 -21.87 13.83
CA THR A 218 -21.93 -21.62 12.73
C THR A 218 -23.02 -20.65 13.12
N ILE A 219 -23.43 -19.82 12.17
CA ILE A 219 -24.54 -18.88 12.32
C ILE A 219 -25.64 -19.28 11.35
N THR A 220 -26.85 -19.51 11.88
CA THR A 220 -28.06 -19.77 11.07
C THR A 220 -29.05 -18.63 11.29
N CYS A 221 -29.66 -18.13 10.21
CA CYS A 221 -30.68 -17.08 10.26
C CYS A 221 -31.96 -17.58 9.61
N THR A 222 -33.06 -17.48 10.30
CA THR A 222 -34.40 -17.84 9.78
C THR A 222 -35.42 -16.87 10.36
N ASP A 223 -36.11 -16.12 9.49
CA ASP A 223 -37.16 -15.16 9.85
C ASP A 223 -36.78 -14.25 11.02
N GLY A 224 -35.63 -13.58 10.91
CA GLY A 224 -35.08 -12.69 11.94
C GLY A 224 -34.48 -13.39 13.18
N ASN A 225 -34.68 -14.69 13.32
CA ASN A 225 -34.03 -15.49 14.37
C ASN A 225 -32.61 -15.87 13.98
N VAL A 226 -31.66 -15.43 14.77
CA VAL A 226 -30.23 -15.76 14.60
C VAL A 226 -29.86 -16.76 15.68
N ALA A 227 -29.38 -17.93 15.27
CA ALA A 227 -28.87 -18.97 16.16
C ALA A 227 -27.37 -19.18 15.92
N PHE A 228 -26.62 -19.19 17.00
CA PHE A 228 -25.20 -19.48 17.04
C PHE A 228 -25.01 -20.91 17.56
N SER A 229 -24.35 -21.74 16.78
CA SER A 229 -24.03 -23.12 17.16
C SER A 229 -22.53 -23.30 17.21
N TYR A 230 -22.01 -23.93 18.22
CA TYR A 230 -20.60 -24.19 18.46
C TYR A 230 -20.45 -25.50 19.27
N ASN A 231 -19.21 -26.04 19.25
CA ASN A 231 -18.91 -27.19 20.11
C ASN A 231 -19.04 -26.79 21.59
N ASP A 232 -19.24 -27.81 22.47
CA ASP A 232 -19.23 -27.61 23.89
C ASP A 232 -17.97 -26.90 24.36
N SER A 233 -18.14 -25.65 24.77
CA SER A 233 -17.07 -24.81 25.25
C SER A 233 -17.43 -24.32 26.67
N ALA A 234 -16.43 -24.30 27.54
CA ALA A 234 -16.64 -23.88 28.93
C ALA A 234 -16.73 -22.35 29.05
N GLU A 235 -16.05 -21.63 28.17
CA GLU A 235 -16.08 -20.16 28.14
C GLU A 235 -16.52 -19.68 26.75
N VAL A 236 -17.63 -19.00 26.69
CA VAL A 236 -18.22 -18.47 25.44
C VAL A 236 -18.47 -16.99 25.60
N SER A 237 -17.96 -16.21 24.65
CA SER A 237 -18.31 -14.80 24.48
C SER A 237 -18.66 -14.55 23.02
N ILE A 238 -19.85 -14.00 22.77
CA ILE A 238 -20.34 -13.66 21.43
C ILE A 238 -20.81 -12.21 21.45
N GLN A 239 -20.24 -11.37 20.60
CA GLN A 239 -20.63 -9.98 20.43
C GLN A 239 -21.11 -9.75 19.01
N VAL A 240 -22.27 -9.13 18.85
CA VAL A 240 -22.88 -8.83 17.55
C VAL A 240 -22.91 -7.32 17.33
N PHE A 241 -22.47 -6.89 16.16
CA PHE A 241 -22.37 -5.48 15.76
C PHE A 241 -23.13 -5.25 14.45
N ASP A 242 -23.72 -4.08 14.30
CA ASP A 242 -24.23 -3.61 13.00
C ASP A 242 -23.08 -3.12 12.09
N ILE A 243 -23.42 -2.76 10.84
CA ILE A 243 -22.45 -2.26 9.86
C ILE A 243 -21.78 -0.93 10.26
N MET A 244 -22.33 -0.22 11.24
CA MET A 244 -21.77 1.03 11.78
C MET A 244 -20.86 0.78 12.98
N GLY A 245 -20.66 -0.50 13.36
CA GLY A 245 -19.83 -0.89 14.51
C GLY A 245 -20.53 -0.73 15.87
N ARG A 246 -21.82 -0.46 15.87
CA ARG A 246 -22.61 -0.37 17.10
C ARG A 246 -22.91 -1.78 17.61
N MET A 247 -22.56 -2.05 18.87
CA MET A 247 -22.84 -3.34 19.50
C MET A 247 -24.34 -3.51 19.72
N MET A 248 -24.90 -4.55 19.10
CA MET A 248 -26.31 -4.91 19.19
C MET A 248 -26.56 -5.83 20.38
N LYS A 249 -25.67 -6.77 20.65
CA LYS A 249 -25.78 -7.71 21.78
C LYS A 249 -24.41 -8.29 22.17
N SER A 250 -24.25 -8.58 23.46
CA SER A 250 -23.18 -9.42 24.00
C SER A 250 -23.80 -10.60 24.72
N ILE A 251 -23.28 -11.79 24.52
CA ILE A 251 -23.73 -13.06 25.11
C ILE A 251 -22.46 -13.68 25.75
N GLU A 252 -22.54 -13.94 27.04
CA GLU A 252 -21.52 -14.57 27.86
C GLU A 252 -22.15 -15.71 28.64
N GLU A 253 -22.38 -16.83 27.99
CA GLU A 253 -23.04 -18.01 28.62
C GLU A 253 -22.33 -19.30 28.20
N PRO A 254 -22.04 -20.21 29.14
CA PRO A 254 -21.64 -21.57 28.79
C PRO A 254 -22.86 -22.36 28.28
N GLY A 255 -22.73 -23.06 27.16
CA GLY A 255 -23.79 -23.94 26.65
C GLY A 255 -23.77 -24.19 25.17
N HIS A 256 -24.71 -25.03 24.70
CA HIS A 256 -24.76 -25.57 23.32
C HIS A 256 -25.30 -24.61 22.25
N GLY A 257 -25.29 -23.33 22.44
CA GLY A 257 -25.74 -22.38 21.45
C GLY A 257 -26.49 -21.20 22.06
N ALA A 258 -26.46 -20.08 21.36
CA ALA A 258 -27.13 -18.85 21.74
C ALA A 258 -28.14 -18.44 20.65
N ARG A 259 -29.15 -17.68 21.01
CA ARG A 259 -30.16 -17.17 20.07
C ARG A 259 -30.45 -15.71 20.34
N MET A 260 -30.78 -14.97 19.27
CA MET A 260 -31.27 -13.61 19.33
C MET A 260 -32.16 -13.29 18.15
N MET A 261 -32.98 -12.25 18.27
CA MET A 261 -33.73 -11.69 17.14
C MET A 261 -33.05 -10.41 16.68
N LEU A 262 -32.94 -10.27 15.38
CA LEU A 262 -32.42 -9.08 14.70
C LEU A 262 -33.34 -8.73 13.53
N ASP A 263 -33.42 -7.43 13.23
CA ASP A 263 -34.09 -6.95 12.04
C ASP A 263 -33.28 -7.28 10.77
N ASP A 264 -33.90 -7.17 9.59
CA ASP A 264 -33.23 -7.34 8.31
C ASP A 264 -32.02 -6.43 8.23
N GLY A 265 -30.86 -7.01 7.88
CA GLY A 265 -29.63 -6.24 7.85
C GLY A 265 -28.37 -7.08 7.72
N VAL A 266 -27.25 -6.39 7.69
CA VAL A 266 -25.90 -6.98 7.65
C VAL A 266 -25.24 -6.78 9.01
N TYR A 267 -24.72 -7.85 9.58
CA TYR A 267 -24.14 -7.87 10.90
C TYR A 267 -22.77 -8.54 10.93
N MET A 268 -22.01 -8.20 11.97
CA MET A 268 -20.71 -8.81 12.27
C MET A 268 -20.79 -9.45 13.65
N THR A 269 -20.34 -10.68 13.75
CA THR A 269 -20.15 -11.37 15.04
C THR A 269 -18.66 -11.45 15.36
N ARG A 270 -18.29 -11.07 16.57
CA ARG A 270 -17.02 -11.42 17.20
C ARG A 270 -17.30 -12.49 18.24
N TYR A 271 -16.57 -13.57 18.25
CA TYR A 271 -16.71 -14.64 19.23
C TYR A 271 -15.38 -15.07 19.82
N SER A 272 -15.44 -15.58 21.04
CA SER A 272 -14.34 -16.28 21.71
C SER A 272 -14.90 -17.56 22.32
N LEU A 273 -14.24 -18.69 22.05
CA LEU A 273 -14.58 -20.02 22.54
C LEU A 273 -13.32 -20.62 23.17
N ASP A 274 -13.31 -20.80 24.49
CA ASP A 274 -12.16 -21.31 25.25
C ASP A 274 -10.84 -20.61 24.87
N GLY A 275 -10.88 -19.26 24.81
CA GLY A 275 -9.71 -18.42 24.48
C GLY A 275 -9.36 -18.32 23.00
N ARG A 276 -10.05 -19.05 22.12
CA ARG A 276 -9.92 -18.93 20.67
C ARG A 276 -10.96 -17.94 20.15
N SER A 277 -10.55 -16.92 19.43
CA SER A 277 -11.44 -15.88 18.95
C SER A 277 -11.52 -15.86 17.43
N GLY A 278 -12.70 -15.51 16.91
CA GLY A 278 -12.97 -15.34 15.49
C GLY A 278 -13.97 -14.23 15.22
N THR A 279 -14.16 -13.94 13.94
CA THR A 279 -15.14 -12.95 13.47
C THR A 279 -15.85 -13.48 12.24
N GLN A 280 -17.17 -13.35 12.18
CA GLN A 280 -17.97 -13.80 11.04
C GLN A 280 -19.01 -12.77 10.65
N LYS A 281 -19.16 -12.50 9.35
CA LYS A 281 -20.22 -11.67 8.79
C LYS A 281 -21.43 -12.52 8.45
N PHE A 282 -22.64 -12.02 8.72
CA PHE A 282 -23.90 -12.69 8.34
C PHE A 282 -24.95 -11.67 7.91
N VAL A 283 -26.00 -12.16 7.26
CA VAL A 283 -27.14 -11.38 6.76
C VAL A 283 -28.43 -11.95 7.33
N VAL A 284 -29.25 -11.08 7.88
CA VAL A 284 -30.63 -11.39 8.30
C VAL A 284 -31.57 -10.88 7.21
N ARG A 285 -32.54 -11.70 6.82
CA ARG A 285 -33.55 -11.41 5.81
C ARG A 285 -34.90 -11.89 6.31
#